data_c21305814d16a6f943b0970d5ec851b9
#
_entry.id   c21305814d16a6f943b0970d5ec851b9
#
_cell.length_a   1.000
_cell.length_b   1.000
_cell.length_c   1.000
_cell.angle_alpha   90.00
_cell.angle_beta   90.00
_cell.angle_gamma   90.00
#
_symmetry.space_group_name_H-M   'P 1'
#
loop_
_entity.id
_entity.type
_entity.pdbx_description
1 polymer ?
#
loop_
_entity_poly.entity_id
_entity_poly.type
_entity_poly.pdbx_seq_one_letter_code
_entity_poly.pdbx_strand_id
1 'polypeptide(L)'
;MGKYSFITQEELRSLLYYQGAVEKIQLNSSELELRKFYSINNAYETINMLLFPGIENEKSRLWTEKRRIDEQILDNMDELLNVYGNLYAAMCKYTRYKSEHRQDEATIFTYRDDRRHTYVCMENGENSSFLSTSKVMDREPPVDGSVKYFQKKDGLVLMDIEAQDTLEHIDLNDVLGEQSGFPDEEEILYPPFLYLSTEQLSLTEKEKGLKDYQGHPPYGKFHVVLKGSTIAPKNLSSKECKELEKIKKELTTQDEINNIKMVWSAIQAGEEAKYDQEIEQYIRWKSKLKLYLRETYGQIKFDAEQSYKDDQREKMFYEDLSERIEKSNQKREQYEKQLQKFSLVEILTGGIAGFCLSLTMIDIDVISVCNVNIDCKVLVLLAVTICVMLAAICKSMALKEKLQQRTEAFLDYDMLRTDWIYEREKTENNLNRYIRRMQQIEERENQRCVQYTDHKIQAMSAWEDEVGKLKDTYL
;
A
#
# COMPACT_ATOMS: atom_id res chain seq x y z
N MET A 1 7.19 4.39 8.45
CA MET A 1 5.96 3.56 8.27
C MET A 1 6.39 2.15 7.89
N GLY A 2 5.71 1.11 8.41
CA GLY A 2 5.98 -0.28 8.03
C GLY A 2 5.65 -0.54 6.55
N LYS A 3 6.27 -1.54 5.94
CA LYS A 3 6.10 -1.94 4.53
C LYS A 3 4.61 -2.13 4.14
N TYR A 4 3.76 -2.54 5.07
CA TYR A 4 2.34 -2.85 4.89
C TYR A 4 1.42 -1.95 5.73
N SER A 5 1.73 -0.65 5.83
CA SER A 5 0.94 0.32 6.61
C SER A 5 -0.50 0.52 6.12
N PHE A 6 -0.81 0.06 4.90
CA PHE A 6 -2.15 0.06 4.31
C PHE A 6 -3.06 -1.07 4.83
N ILE A 7 -2.50 -2.10 5.49
CA ILE A 7 -3.28 -3.15 6.18
C ILE A 7 -3.66 -2.61 7.56
N THR A 8 -4.95 -2.56 7.86
CA THR A 8 -5.47 -2.03 9.12
C THR A 8 -5.19 -2.96 10.30
N GLN A 9 -5.33 -2.44 11.53
CA GLN A 9 -5.15 -3.27 12.74
C GLN A 9 -6.22 -4.36 12.85
N GLU A 10 -7.45 -4.09 12.41
CA GLU A 10 -8.54 -5.06 12.37
C GLU A 10 -8.26 -6.18 11.37
N GLU A 11 -7.70 -5.84 10.20
CA GLU A 11 -7.28 -6.83 9.20
C GLU A 11 -6.14 -7.70 9.73
N LEU A 12 -5.12 -7.10 10.37
CA LEU A 12 -4.03 -7.85 11.01
C LEU A 12 -4.54 -8.79 12.12
N ARG A 13 -5.46 -8.33 12.95
CA ARG A 13 -6.10 -9.17 13.99
C ARG A 13 -6.84 -10.36 13.36
N SER A 14 -7.55 -10.13 12.27
CA SER A 14 -8.28 -11.19 11.59
C SER A 14 -7.35 -12.23 10.98
N LEU A 15 -6.19 -11.85 10.45
CA LEU A 15 -5.16 -12.76 9.96
C LEU A 15 -4.59 -13.61 11.10
N LEU A 16 -4.25 -12.99 12.23
CA LEU A 16 -3.75 -13.70 13.42
C LEU A 16 -4.81 -14.63 14.02
N TYR A 17 -6.06 -14.18 14.03
CA TYR A 17 -7.18 -15.03 14.46
C TYR A 17 -7.35 -16.25 13.58
N TYR A 18 -7.28 -16.08 12.26
CA TYR A 18 -7.34 -17.20 11.31
C TYR A 18 -6.25 -18.25 11.63
N GLN A 19 -5.04 -17.81 11.91
CA GLN A 19 -3.92 -18.70 12.30
C GLN A 19 -3.98 -19.25 13.73
N GLY A 20 -4.92 -18.80 14.56
CA GLY A 20 -4.94 -19.16 15.98
C GLY A 20 -3.82 -18.51 16.82
N ALA A 21 -3.20 -17.45 16.34
CA ALA A 21 -2.02 -16.79 16.93
C ALA A 21 -2.35 -15.59 17.82
N VAL A 22 -3.57 -15.45 18.27
CA VAL A 22 -4.09 -14.25 18.96
C VAL A 22 -3.40 -13.92 20.28
N GLU A 23 -2.80 -14.89 20.95
CA GLU A 23 -2.07 -14.66 22.21
C GLU A 23 -0.89 -13.70 22.07
N LYS A 24 -0.39 -13.50 20.83
CA LYS A 24 0.73 -12.60 20.54
C LYS A 24 0.33 -11.13 20.40
N ILE A 25 -0.98 -10.82 20.40
CA ILE A 25 -1.45 -9.43 20.29
C ILE A 25 -1.55 -8.82 21.69
N GLN A 26 -0.86 -7.71 21.94
CA GLN A 26 -1.12 -6.88 23.13
C GLN A 26 -2.43 -6.10 22.91
N LEU A 27 -3.49 -6.56 23.55
CA LEU A 27 -4.83 -5.96 23.50
C LEU A 27 -5.02 -4.95 24.63
N ASN A 28 -5.72 -3.85 24.34
CA ASN A 28 -6.13 -2.89 25.35
C ASN A 28 -7.24 -3.45 26.26
N SER A 29 -7.38 -2.91 27.48
CA SER A 29 -8.29 -3.44 28.52
C SER A 29 -9.78 -3.43 28.14
N SER A 30 -10.22 -2.60 27.19
CA SER A 30 -11.59 -2.59 26.66
C SER A 30 -11.93 -3.75 25.73
N GLU A 31 -10.96 -4.56 25.36
CA GLU A 31 -11.07 -5.67 24.39
C GLU A 31 -11.15 -7.04 25.09
N LEU A 32 -11.41 -7.07 26.39
CA LEU A 32 -11.39 -8.32 27.17
C LEU A 32 -12.45 -9.35 26.70
N GLU A 33 -13.57 -8.88 26.16
CA GLU A 33 -14.62 -9.75 25.59
C GLU A 33 -14.23 -10.28 24.23
N LEU A 34 -13.57 -9.46 23.41
CA LEU A 34 -12.97 -9.89 22.14
C LEU A 34 -11.84 -10.92 22.36
N ARG A 35 -11.10 -10.81 23.47
CA ARG A 35 -10.09 -11.82 23.85
C ARG A 35 -10.66 -13.22 23.95
N LYS A 36 -11.87 -13.40 24.48
CA LYS A 36 -12.49 -14.74 24.59
C LYS A 36 -12.83 -15.31 23.23
N PHE A 37 -13.32 -14.49 22.32
CA PHE A 37 -13.59 -14.89 20.95
C PHE A 37 -12.30 -15.26 20.21
N TYR A 38 -11.29 -14.40 20.27
CA TYR A 38 -10.02 -14.58 19.57
C TYR A 38 -9.07 -15.63 20.18
N SER A 39 -9.37 -16.21 21.33
CA SER A 39 -8.54 -17.25 21.97
C SER A 39 -8.86 -18.68 21.51
N ILE A 40 -9.69 -18.86 20.49
CA ILE A 40 -10.17 -20.18 20.04
C ILE A 40 -9.18 -20.77 19.05
N ASN A 41 -8.53 -21.87 19.43
CA ASN A 41 -7.44 -22.50 18.66
C ASN A 41 -7.85 -23.12 17.30
N ASN A 42 -9.14 -23.22 16.98
CA ASN A 42 -9.63 -23.88 15.75
C ASN A 42 -10.43 -22.93 14.85
N ALA A 43 -10.12 -21.63 14.87
CA ALA A 43 -10.86 -20.64 14.10
C ALA A 43 -10.84 -20.96 12.60
N TYR A 44 -9.68 -21.27 12.03
CA TYR A 44 -9.53 -21.62 10.62
C TYR A 44 -10.38 -22.85 10.21
N GLU A 45 -10.49 -23.86 11.08
CA GLU A 45 -11.31 -25.04 10.79
C GLU A 45 -12.80 -24.67 10.71
N THR A 46 -13.31 -23.96 11.71
CA THR A 46 -14.73 -23.54 11.75
C THR A 46 -15.06 -22.63 10.58
N ILE A 47 -14.21 -21.61 10.30
CA ILE A 47 -14.38 -20.70 9.17
C ILE A 47 -14.48 -21.48 7.86
N ASN A 48 -13.55 -22.38 7.61
CA ASN A 48 -13.54 -23.16 6.39
C ASN A 48 -14.70 -24.16 6.30
N MET A 49 -15.11 -24.76 7.42
CA MET A 49 -16.23 -25.71 7.47
C MET A 49 -17.57 -25.06 7.12
N LEU A 50 -17.82 -23.84 7.58
CA LEU A 50 -19.06 -23.12 7.26
C LEU A 50 -19.19 -22.81 5.76
N LEU A 51 -18.10 -22.63 5.06
CA LEU A 51 -18.07 -22.33 3.62
C LEU A 51 -17.95 -23.58 2.75
N PHE A 52 -17.42 -24.65 3.28
CA PHE A 52 -17.12 -25.85 2.53
C PHE A 52 -18.41 -26.51 1.98
N PRO A 53 -18.43 -27.06 0.74
CA PRO A 53 -19.61 -27.64 0.13
C PRO A 53 -20.08 -28.97 0.75
N GLY A 54 -19.85 -29.16 2.04
CA GLY A 54 -19.85 -30.39 2.78
C GLY A 54 -21.14 -31.24 2.70
N ILE A 55 -22.25 -30.76 3.19
CA ILE A 55 -23.46 -31.58 3.41
C ILE A 55 -24.26 -31.81 2.14
N GLU A 56 -24.13 -30.97 1.14
CA GLU A 56 -24.89 -31.05 -0.11
C GLU A 56 -24.50 -32.24 -0.99
N ASN A 57 -23.37 -32.85 -0.72
CA ASN A 57 -22.84 -33.96 -1.50
C ASN A 57 -22.63 -35.19 -0.62
N GLU A 58 -23.15 -36.33 -1.02
CA GLU A 58 -22.99 -37.63 -0.29
C GLU A 58 -21.54 -37.97 0.02
N LYS A 59 -20.63 -37.68 -0.90
CA LYS A 59 -19.16 -37.86 -0.70
C LYS A 59 -18.60 -36.97 0.40
N SER A 60 -19.20 -35.82 0.64
CA SER A 60 -18.78 -34.85 1.65
C SER A 60 -19.39 -35.14 3.04
N ARG A 61 -20.51 -35.83 3.11
CA ARG A 61 -21.14 -36.21 4.40
C ARG A 61 -20.19 -36.93 5.31
N LEU A 62 -19.49 -37.95 4.80
CA LEU A 62 -18.53 -38.75 5.57
C LEU A 62 -17.38 -37.94 6.18
N TRP A 63 -17.01 -36.87 5.52
CA TRP A 63 -15.96 -35.98 5.97
C TRP A 63 -16.44 -34.97 7.03
N THR A 64 -17.65 -34.46 6.86
CA THR A 64 -18.28 -33.49 7.75
C THR A 64 -18.53 -34.09 9.14
N GLU A 65 -18.90 -35.38 9.20
CA GLU A 65 -19.14 -36.12 10.43
C GLU A 65 -17.93 -36.20 11.38
N LYS A 66 -16.71 -36.00 10.88
CA LYS A 66 -15.47 -36.10 11.64
C LYS A 66 -14.89 -34.79 12.14
N ARG A 67 -15.46 -33.65 11.77
CA ARG A 67 -14.97 -32.34 12.17
C ARG A 67 -15.98 -31.63 13.07
N ARG A 68 -15.45 -30.96 14.09
CA ARG A 68 -16.26 -30.16 15.01
C ARG A 68 -16.26 -28.72 14.58
N ILE A 69 -17.44 -28.11 14.54
CA ILE A 69 -17.58 -26.66 14.54
C ILE A 69 -17.49 -26.18 15.98
N ASP A 70 -16.72 -25.15 16.21
CA ASP A 70 -16.67 -24.53 17.52
C ASP A 70 -17.95 -23.70 17.74
N GLU A 71 -18.76 -24.13 18.69
CA GLU A 71 -20.04 -23.49 18.99
C GLU A 71 -19.86 -22.03 19.48
N GLN A 72 -18.75 -21.72 20.15
CA GLN A 72 -18.47 -20.36 20.60
C GLN A 72 -18.25 -19.40 19.42
N ILE A 73 -17.69 -19.90 18.32
CA ILE A 73 -17.55 -19.11 17.09
C ILE A 73 -18.92 -18.82 16.49
N LEU A 74 -19.83 -19.79 16.48
CA LEU A 74 -21.19 -19.60 16.01
C LEU A 74 -21.97 -18.58 16.87
N ASP A 75 -21.76 -18.58 18.18
CA ASP A 75 -22.40 -17.63 19.10
C ASP A 75 -21.98 -16.18 18.82
N ASN A 76 -20.86 -15.98 18.13
CA ASN A 76 -20.33 -14.68 17.75
C ASN A 76 -20.33 -14.48 16.21
N MET A 77 -21.41 -14.89 15.54
CA MET A 77 -21.52 -14.90 14.09
C MET A 77 -21.30 -13.52 13.45
N ASP A 78 -21.73 -12.43 14.09
CA ASP A 78 -21.47 -11.08 13.63
C ASP A 78 -19.97 -10.79 13.53
N GLU A 79 -19.21 -11.15 14.55
CA GLU A 79 -17.75 -10.98 14.57
C GLU A 79 -17.08 -11.89 13.54
N LEU A 80 -17.57 -13.10 13.38
CA LEU A 80 -17.08 -14.01 12.34
C LEU A 80 -17.25 -13.42 10.93
N LEU A 81 -18.41 -12.80 10.66
CA LEU A 81 -18.63 -12.11 9.38
C LEU A 81 -17.66 -10.94 9.16
N ASN A 82 -17.32 -10.20 10.22
CA ASN A 82 -16.29 -9.16 10.18
C ASN A 82 -14.90 -9.77 9.88
N VAL A 83 -14.54 -10.88 10.52
CA VAL A 83 -13.28 -11.61 10.25
C VAL A 83 -13.20 -12.01 8.77
N TYR A 84 -14.26 -12.58 8.20
CA TYR A 84 -14.31 -12.93 6.78
C TYR A 84 -14.04 -11.71 5.89
N GLY A 85 -14.70 -10.59 6.20
CA GLY A 85 -14.51 -9.34 5.46
C GLY A 85 -13.08 -8.81 5.53
N ASN A 86 -12.52 -8.75 6.72
CA ASN A 86 -11.15 -8.26 6.97
C ASN A 86 -10.08 -9.14 6.31
N LEU A 87 -10.23 -10.48 6.35
CA LEU A 87 -9.34 -11.40 5.66
C LEU A 87 -9.31 -11.10 4.16
N TYR A 88 -10.48 -10.94 3.56
CA TYR A 88 -10.58 -10.68 2.13
C TYR A 88 -10.04 -9.27 1.76
N ALA A 89 -10.32 -8.26 2.57
CA ALA A 89 -9.79 -6.91 2.38
C ALA A 89 -8.25 -6.89 2.43
N ALA A 90 -7.66 -7.57 3.40
CA ALA A 90 -6.21 -7.69 3.51
C ALA A 90 -5.59 -8.35 2.27
N MET A 91 -6.20 -9.42 1.75
CA MET A 91 -5.76 -10.11 0.53
C MET A 91 -5.81 -9.19 -0.70
N CYS A 92 -6.92 -8.47 -0.91
CA CYS A 92 -7.08 -7.54 -2.02
C CYS A 92 -5.99 -6.46 -2.00
N LYS A 93 -5.76 -5.85 -0.85
CA LYS A 93 -4.75 -4.80 -0.67
C LYS A 93 -3.33 -5.34 -0.87
N TYR A 94 -3.03 -6.50 -0.30
CA TYR A 94 -1.72 -7.13 -0.42
C TYR A 94 -1.40 -7.49 -1.87
N THR A 95 -2.31 -8.16 -2.57
CA THR A 95 -2.13 -8.54 -3.98
C THR A 95 -1.92 -7.30 -4.84
N ARG A 96 -2.71 -6.26 -4.63
CA ARG A 96 -2.57 -5.00 -5.36
C ARG A 96 -1.20 -4.36 -5.13
N TYR A 97 -0.76 -4.26 -3.87
CA TYR A 97 0.57 -3.76 -3.54
C TYR A 97 1.67 -4.56 -4.24
N LYS A 98 1.58 -5.90 -4.22
CA LYS A 98 2.57 -6.76 -4.87
C LYS A 98 2.59 -6.56 -6.39
N SER A 99 1.45 -6.47 -7.04
CA SER A 99 1.35 -6.29 -8.50
C SER A 99 1.97 -4.98 -8.97
N GLU A 100 1.91 -3.90 -8.16
CA GLU A 100 2.47 -2.59 -8.52
C GLU A 100 3.98 -2.47 -8.26
N HIS A 101 4.52 -3.28 -7.36
CA HIS A 101 5.94 -3.22 -6.98
C HIS A 101 6.81 -4.29 -7.66
N ARG A 102 6.23 -5.09 -8.56
CA ARG A 102 6.96 -6.08 -9.37
C ARG A 102 7.14 -5.59 -10.79
N GLN A 103 8.23 -6.04 -11.40
CA GLN A 103 8.54 -5.73 -12.81
C GLN A 103 7.97 -6.77 -13.79
N ASP A 104 7.73 -8.00 -13.33
CA ASP A 104 7.25 -9.11 -14.16
C ASP A 104 6.12 -9.85 -13.44
N GLU A 105 5.15 -10.38 -14.21
CA GLU A 105 4.15 -11.33 -13.73
C GLU A 105 4.85 -12.61 -13.26
N ALA A 106 4.59 -13.01 -12.02
CA ALA A 106 5.17 -14.21 -11.46
C ALA A 106 4.10 -15.26 -11.16
N THR A 107 4.46 -16.50 -11.40
CA THR A 107 3.67 -17.65 -10.96
C THR A 107 4.07 -18.04 -9.55
N ILE A 108 3.09 -18.20 -8.68
CA ILE A 108 3.28 -18.66 -7.31
C ILE A 108 3.08 -20.17 -7.29
N PHE A 109 4.09 -20.88 -6.84
CA PHE A 109 4.02 -22.32 -6.61
C PHE A 109 3.95 -22.58 -5.12
N THR A 110 2.94 -23.33 -4.70
CA THR A 110 2.72 -23.74 -3.31
C THR A 110 2.29 -25.18 -3.23
N TYR A 111 2.26 -25.71 -2.04
CA TYR A 111 1.99 -27.12 -1.77
C TYR A 111 0.91 -27.24 -0.71
N ARG A 112 0.06 -28.26 -0.85
CA ARG A 112 -0.90 -28.62 0.16
C ARG A 112 -1.07 -30.13 0.19
N ASP A 113 -0.93 -30.68 1.37
CA ASP A 113 -1.26 -32.07 1.62
C ASP A 113 -2.54 -32.13 2.43
N ASP A 114 -3.56 -32.75 1.87
CA ASP A 114 -4.88 -32.77 2.47
C ASP A 114 -5.54 -34.16 2.41
N ARG A 115 -6.76 -34.24 2.90
CA ARG A 115 -7.58 -35.46 2.87
C ARG A 115 -8.19 -35.65 1.49
N ARG A 116 -8.42 -36.89 1.11
CA ARG A 116 -9.11 -37.24 -0.13
C ARG A 116 -10.44 -36.49 -0.32
N HIS A 117 -11.23 -36.32 0.76
CA HIS A 117 -12.50 -35.61 0.70
C HIS A 117 -12.35 -34.14 0.37
N THR A 118 -11.34 -33.46 0.90
CA THR A 118 -11.05 -32.07 0.52
C THR A 118 -10.80 -31.96 -0.97
N TYR A 119 -9.96 -32.83 -1.51
CA TYR A 119 -9.67 -32.85 -2.95
C TYR A 119 -10.92 -33.11 -3.79
N VAL A 120 -11.74 -34.10 -3.45
CA VAL A 120 -12.97 -34.42 -4.19
C VAL A 120 -13.93 -33.23 -4.26
N CYS A 121 -13.97 -32.41 -3.21
CA CYS A 121 -14.78 -31.21 -3.22
C CYS A 121 -14.18 -30.11 -4.12
N MET A 122 -12.87 -30.01 -4.19
CA MET A 122 -12.16 -29.08 -5.09
C MET A 122 -12.27 -29.52 -6.56
N GLU A 123 -12.34 -30.82 -6.84
CA GLU A 123 -12.45 -31.37 -8.19
C GLU A 123 -13.68 -30.90 -8.96
N ASN A 124 -14.70 -30.40 -8.26
CA ASN A 124 -15.92 -29.82 -8.87
C ASN A 124 -15.73 -28.39 -9.44
N GLY A 125 -14.51 -27.84 -9.42
CA GLY A 125 -14.13 -26.63 -10.13
C GLY A 125 -14.29 -25.33 -9.37
N GLU A 126 -14.86 -25.31 -8.16
CA GLU A 126 -14.96 -24.12 -7.31
C GLU A 126 -14.52 -24.44 -5.89
N ASN A 127 -13.52 -23.72 -5.37
CA ASN A 127 -13.19 -23.73 -3.95
C ASN A 127 -14.02 -22.67 -3.22
N SER A 128 -14.95 -23.12 -2.37
CA SER A 128 -15.84 -22.21 -1.62
C SER A 128 -15.26 -21.74 -0.29
N SER A 129 -14.13 -22.29 0.17
CA SER A 129 -13.49 -21.96 1.46
C SER A 129 -12.16 -21.23 1.24
N PHE A 130 -11.59 -20.66 2.30
CA PHE A 130 -10.20 -20.20 2.25
C PHE A 130 -9.26 -21.37 2.00
N LEU A 131 -8.27 -21.17 1.15
CA LEU A 131 -7.29 -22.18 0.81
C LEU A 131 -5.92 -21.77 1.37
N SER A 132 -5.52 -22.40 2.47
CA SER A 132 -4.18 -22.29 3.04
C SER A 132 -3.24 -23.25 2.34
N THR A 133 -2.08 -22.75 1.94
CA THR A 133 -1.03 -23.51 1.24
C THR A 133 0.33 -23.13 1.79
N SER A 134 1.35 -23.95 1.59
CA SER A 134 2.71 -23.70 2.03
C SER A 134 3.65 -23.54 0.84
N LYS A 135 4.61 -22.63 0.93
CA LYS A 135 5.74 -22.55 -0.03
C LYS A 135 6.76 -23.66 0.21
N VAL A 136 6.77 -24.21 1.40
CA VAL A 136 7.69 -25.27 1.78
C VAL A 136 7.07 -26.64 1.49
N MET A 137 7.74 -27.41 0.65
CA MET A 137 7.34 -28.79 0.37
C MET A 137 8.00 -29.75 1.36
N ASP A 138 7.25 -30.15 2.39
CA ASP A 138 7.72 -31.13 3.38
C ASP A 138 7.22 -32.55 3.07
N ARG A 139 7.66 -33.12 1.97
CA ARG A 139 7.27 -34.46 1.47
C ARG A 139 8.43 -35.45 1.46
N GLU A 140 9.52 -35.14 2.13
CA GLU A 140 10.63 -36.07 2.25
C GLU A 140 10.43 -37.00 3.46
N PRO A 141 10.61 -38.32 3.29
CA PRO A 141 10.61 -39.24 4.44
C PRO A 141 11.79 -38.87 5.36
N PRO A 142 11.63 -38.99 6.68
CA PRO A 142 12.71 -38.73 7.62
C PRO A 142 13.97 -39.51 7.31
N VAL A 143 15.13 -38.86 7.47
CA VAL A 143 16.45 -39.43 7.15
C VAL A 143 16.78 -40.64 8.01
N ASP A 144 16.17 -40.79 9.18
CA ASP A 144 16.33 -41.90 10.14
C ASP A 144 15.56 -43.18 9.75
N GLY A 145 14.88 -43.18 8.61
CA GLY A 145 14.08 -44.31 8.14
C GLY A 145 12.75 -44.48 8.89
N SER A 146 12.40 -43.53 9.77
CA SER A 146 11.06 -43.52 10.39
C SER A 146 10.01 -43.21 9.31
N VAL A 147 8.79 -43.71 9.54
CA VAL A 147 7.69 -43.40 8.62
C VAL A 147 7.09 -42.05 9.01
N LYS A 148 7.10 -41.09 8.08
CA LYS A 148 6.39 -39.85 8.28
C LYS A 148 4.89 -40.08 8.07
N TYR A 149 4.16 -40.09 9.15
CA TYR A 149 2.70 -40.19 9.09
C TYR A 149 2.10 -38.78 9.00
N PHE A 150 1.36 -38.53 7.93
CA PHE A 150 0.51 -37.36 7.87
C PHE A 150 -0.71 -37.58 8.74
N GLN A 151 -1.12 -36.55 9.50
CA GLN A 151 -2.30 -36.67 10.39
C GLN A 151 -3.63 -36.69 9.61
N LYS A 152 -3.64 -37.11 8.36
CA LYS A 152 -4.80 -37.19 7.48
C LYS A 152 -5.39 -38.62 7.55
N LYS A 153 -6.58 -38.72 8.12
CA LYS A 153 -7.22 -40.04 8.40
C LYS A 153 -7.92 -40.68 7.20
N ASP A 154 -8.25 -39.92 6.16
CA ASP A 154 -9.13 -40.34 5.07
C ASP A 154 -8.41 -40.51 3.72
N GLY A 155 -7.16 -40.87 3.78
CA GLY A 155 -6.27 -40.91 2.61
C GLY A 155 -5.58 -39.59 2.36
N LEU A 156 -4.29 -39.67 2.07
CA LEU A 156 -3.43 -38.55 1.80
C LEU A 156 -3.53 -38.16 0.32
N VAL A 157 -3.81 -36.90 0.04
CA VAL A 157 -3.74 -36.31 -1.30
C VAL A 157 -2.65 -35.26 -1.32
N LEU A 158 -1.75 -35.35 -2.27
CA LEU A 158 -0.68 -34.39 -2.48
C LEU A 158 -1.12 -33.41 -3.57
N MET A 159 -1.03 -32.11 -3.31
CA MET A 159 -1.39 -31.07 -4.28
C MET A 159 -0.22 -30.14 -4.50
N ASP A 160 0.20 -30.00 -5.75
CA ASP A 160 1.09 -28.97 -6.23
C ASP A 160 0.20 -27.86 -6.81
N ILE A 161 0.24 -26.68 -6.22
CA ILE A 161 -0.71 -25.59 -6.50
C ILE A 161 0.03 -24.48 -7.25
N GLU A 162 -0.54 -24.08 -8.38
CA GLU A 162 -0.07 -22.99 -9.21
C GLU A 162 -1.11 -21.87 -9.22
N ALA A 163 -0.67 -20.65 -8.96
CA ALA A 163 -1.48 -19.45 -9.03
C ALA A 163 -0.71 -18.31 -9.68
N GLN A 164 -1.38 -17.44 -10.42
CA GLN A 164 -0.80 -16.17 -10.81
C GLN A 164 -0.76 -15.21 -9.62
N ASP A 165 0.27 -14.41 -9.50
CA ASP A 165 0.42 -13.44 -8.41
C ASP A 165 -0.57 -12.27 -8.48
N THR A 166 -1.28 -12.13 -9.59
CA THR A 166 -2.42 -11.22 -9.77
C THR A 166 -3.72 -11.73 -9.14
N LEU A 167 -3.76 -13.02 -8.76
CA LEU A 167 -4.86 -13.60 -8.00
C LEU A 167 -4.82 -13.10 -6.56
N GLU A 168 -5.99 -12.77 -6.01
CA GLU A 168 -6.09 -12.35 -4.60
C GLU A 168 -5.49 -13.40 -3.69
N HIS A 169 -4.50 -13.01 -2.91
CA HIS A 169 -3.81 -13.86 -1.94
C HIS A 169 -3.12 -13.00 -0.88
N ILE A 170 -2.62 -13.64 0.16
CA ILE A 170 -1.76 -13.01 1.15
C ILE A 170 -0.68 -13.99 1.62
N ASP A 171 0.55 -13.52 1.64
CA ASP A 171 1.66 -14.22 2.28
C ASP A 171 1.69 -13.85 3.76
N LEU A 172 1.29 -14.77 4.62
CA LEU A 172 1.13 -14.50 6.05
C LEU A 172 2.46 -14.20 6.73
N ASN A 173 3.54 -14.86 6.32
CA ASN A 173 4.85 -14.60 6.88
C ASN A 173 5.41 -13.23 6.45
N ASP A 174 5.17 -12.82 5.21
CA ASP A 174 5.59 -11.49 4.72
C ASP A 174 4.86 -10.35 5.45
N VAL A 175 3.60 -10.55 5.82
CA VAL A 175 2.77 -9.54 6.50
C VAL A 175 2.92 -9.57 8.01
N LEU A 176 2.88 -10.75 8.61
CA LEU A 176 2.88 -10.92 10.07
C LEU A 176 4.29 -11.03 10.66
N GLY A 177 5.28 -11.46 9.85
CA GLY A 177 6.66 -11.65 10.29
C GLY A 177 6.73 -12.56 11.52
N GLU A 178 7.40 -12.09 12.58
CA GLU A 178 7.54 -12.83 13.85
C GLU A 178 6.23 -13.09 14.60
N GLN A 179 5.15 -12.41 14.22
CA GLN A 179 3.81 -12.61 14.81
C GLN A 179 3.07 -13.77 14.17
N SER A 180 3.54 -14.32 13.04
CA SER A 180 2.94 -15.49 12.42
C SER A 180 2.84 -16.66 13.40
N GLY A 181 1.71 -17.36 13.39
CA GLY A 181 1.49 -18.57 14.19
C GLY A 181 2.34 -19.74 13.74
N PHE A 182 2.62 -19.81 12.45
CA PHE A 182 3.33 -20.91 11.78
C PHE A 182 4.43 -20.38 10.84
N PRO A 183 5.49 -19.76 11.37
CA PRO A 183 6.51 -19.12 10.54
C PRO A 183 7.28 -20.12 9.63
N ASP A 184 7.39 -21.39 10.05
CA ASP A 184 8.09 -22.42 9.29
C ASP A 184 7.29 -22.97 8.10
N GLU A 185 5.99 -22.70 8.04
CA GLU A 185 5.14 -23.16 6.93
C GLU A 185 5.18 -22.23 5.72
N GLU A 186 5.65 -21.01 5.86
CA GLU A 186 5.62 -19.98 4.82
C GLU A 186 4.25 -19.93 4.11
N GLU A 187 3.21 -19.75 4.92
CA GLU A 187 1.83 -19.90 4.51
C GLU A 187 1.37 -18.82 3.54
N ILE A 188 0.79 -19.26 2.43
CA ILE A 188 -0.01 -18.39 1.53
C ILE A 188 -1.48 -18.76 1.67
N LEU A 189 -2.30 -17.76 1.93
CA LEU A 189 -3.74 -17.87 2.06
C LEU A 189 -4.42 -17.26 0.83
N TYR A 190 -5.28 -18.07 0.19
CA TYR A 190 -6.14 -17.66 -0.92
C TYR A 190 -7.60 -17.51 -0.45
N PRO A 191 -8.37 -16.59 -1.06
CA PRO A 191 -9.76 -16.36 -0.69
C PRO A 191 -10.69 -17.51 -1.12
N PRO A 192 -11.92 -17.57 -0.59
CA PRO A 192 -12.95 -18.45 -1.10
C PRO A 192 -13.46 -18.02 -2.48
N PHE A 193 -14.22 -18.87 -3.11
CA PHE A 193 -14.85 -18.67 -4.42
C PHE A 193 -13.84 -18.52 -5.57
N LEU A 194 -12.81 -19.36 -5.55
CA LEU A 194 -11.84 -19.47 -6.64
C LEU A 194 -12.24 -20.59 -7.60
N TYR A 195 -12.12 -20.32 -8.89
CA TYR A 195 -12.10 -21.38 -9.89
C TYR A 195 -10.75 -22.08 -9.91
N LEU A 196 -10.81 -23.39 -10.06
CA LEU A 196 -9.60 -24.19 -10.18
C LEU A 196 -9.78 -25.27 -11.24
N SER A 197 -8.65 -25.73 -11.78
CA SER A 197 -8.57 -26.94 -12.59
C SER A 197 -7.54 -27.87 -11.99
N THR A 198 -7.82 -29.16 -12.07
CA THR A 198 -6.97 -30.21 -11.51
C THR A 198 -6.50 -31.17 -12.60
N GLU A 199 -5.25 -31.60 -12.51
CA GLU A 199 -4.67 -32.62 -13.36
C GLU A 199 -3.95 -33.65 -12.47
N GLN A 200 -4.19 -34.93 -12.71
CA GLN A 200 -3.54 -35.99 -11.96
C GLN A 200 -2.07 -36.15 -12.40
N LEU A 201 -1.17 -36.17 -11.43
CA LEU A 201 0.26 -36.39 -11.66
C LEU A 201 0.69 -37.78 -11.16
N SER A 202 1.81 -38.25 -11.69
CA SER A 202 2.45 -39.44 -11.17
C SER A 202 3.20 -39.16 -9.87
N LEU A 203 3.06 -40.06 -8.89
CA LEU A 203 3.85 -40.00 -7.66
C LEU A 203 5.33 -40.30 -7.97
N THR A 204 6.22 -39.52 -7.41
CA THR A 204 7.65 -39.84 -7.38
C THR A 204 7.94 -41.05 -6.49
N GLU A 205 9.11 -41.68 -6.62
CA GLU A 205 9.50 -42.80 -5.78
C GLU A 205 9.55 -42.46 -4.28
N LYS A 206 9.93 -41.21 -3.94
CA LYS A 206 9.91 -40.71 -2.58
C LYS A 206 8.48 -40.56 -2.05
N GLU A 207 7.59 -39.96 -2.85
CA GLU A 207 6.18 -39.76 -2.47
C GLU A 207 5.41 -41.06 -2.34
N LYS A 208 5.75 -42.13 -3.05
CA LYS A 208 5.20 -43.47 -2.86
C LYS A 208 5.51 -44.07 -1.48
N GLY A 209 6.60 -43.61 -0.87
CA GLY A 209 6.98 -44.00 0.52
C GLY A 209 6.20 -43.29 1.62
N LEU A 210 5.48 -42.21 1.29
CA LEU A 210 4.66 -41.50 2.25
C LEU A 210 3.44 -42.34 2.64
N LYS A 211 2.97 -42.12 3.86
CA LYS A 211 1.78 -42.84 4.39
C LYS A 211 0.87 -41.92 5.14
N ASP A 212 -0.43 -42.17 5.06
CA ASP A 212 -1.40 -41.53 5.93
C ASP A 212 -1.31 -42.08 7.38
N TYR A 213 -2.12 -41.51 8.27
CA TYR A 213 -2.16 -41.96 9.67
C TYR A 213 -2.53 -43.46 9.87
N GLN A 214 -3.18 -44.05 8.89
CA GLN A 214 -3.55 -45.46 8.91
C GLN A 214 -2.50 -46.38 8.24
N GLY A 215 -1.44 -45.80 7.72
CA GLY A 215 -0.37 -46.51 7.02
C GLY A 215 -0.65 -46.74 5.55
N HIS A 216 -1.69 -46.13 4.96
CA HIS A 216 -1.99 -46.26 3.54
C HIS A 216 -1.12 -45.31 2.70
N PRO A 217 -0.77 -45.71 1.50
CA PRO A 217 -0.05 -44.84 0.56
C PRO A 217 -0.94 -43.64 0.15
N PRO A 218 -0.36 -42.57 -0.41
CA PRO A 218 -1.13 -41.46 -0.92
C PRO A 218 -2.16 -41.91 -1.97
N TYR A 219 -3.35 -41.36 -1.86
CA TYR A 219 -4.42 -41.61 -2.84
C TYR A 219 -4.03 -41.12 -4.25
N GLY A 220 -3.34 -39.99 -4.33
CA GLY A 220 -2.85 -39.43 -5.57
C GLY A 220 -2.10 -38.13 -5.37
N LYS A 221 -1.50 -37.70 -6.46
CA LYS A 221 -0.88 -36.40 -6.59
C LYS A 221 -1.58 -35.61 -7.68
N PHE A 222 -1.82 -34.34 -7.46
CA PHE A 222 -2.56 -33.48 -8.39
C PHE A 222 -1.86 -32.15 -8.54
N HIS A 223 -1.81 -31.67 -9.79
CA HIS A 223 -1.52 -30.30 -10.10
C HIS A 223 -2.83 -29.51 -10.07
N VAL A 224 -2.88 -28.45 -9.29
CA VAL A 224 -4.06 -27.60 -9.11
C VAL A 224 -3.73 -26.19 -9.57
N VAL A 225 -4.39 -25.74 -10.62
CA VAL A 225 -4.22 -24.37 -11.11
C VAL A 225 -5.39 -23.52 -10.64
N LEU A 226 -5.08 -22.46 -9.86
CA LEU A 226 -6.05 -21.47 -9.41
C LEU A 226 -6.27 -20.42 -10.50
N LYS A 227 -7.50 -20.25 -10.96
CA LYS A 227 -7.83 -19.47 -12.18
C LYS A 227 -8.46 -18.09 -11.90
N GLY A 228 -8.59 -17.69 -10.68
CA GLY A 228 -9.16 -16.40 -10.32
C GLY A 228 -10.46 -16.47 -9.56
N SER A 229 -10.87 -15.35 -9.02
CA SER A 229 -12.11 -15.20 -8.26
C SER A 229 -13.29 -14.92 -9.20
N THR A 230 -14.45 -15.50 -8.89
CA THR A 230 -15.74 -15.16 -9.55
C THR A 230 -16.28 -13.81 -9.11
N ILE A 231 -15.62 -13.15 -8.17
CA ILE A 231 -16.11 -11.92 -7.55
C ILE A 231 -15.52 -10.71 -8.28
N ALA A 232 -16.39 -9.99 -8.99
CA ALA A 232 -16.04 -8.70 -9.58
C ALA A 232 -16.17 -7.58 -8.55
N PRO A 233 -15.32 -6.51 -8.60
CA PRO A 233 -15.53 -5.32 -7.80
C PRO A 233 -16.91 -4.74 -8.05
N LYS A 234 -17.64 -4.40 -6.99
CA LYS A 234 -19.01 -3.91 -7.06
C LYS A 234 -19.25 -2.80 -6.06
N ASN A 235 -19.58 -1.61 -6.52
CA ASN A 235 -20.04 -0.52 -5.68
C ASN A 235 -21.55 -0.70 -5.41
N LEU A 236 -21.90 -1.08 -4.19
CA LEU A 236 -23.27 -1.37 -3.81
C LEU A 236 -24.08 -0.08 -3.63
N SER A 237 -25.28 -0.04 -4.18
CA SER A 237 -26.24 1.02 -3.92
C SER A 237 -26.76 0.96 -2.47
N SER A 238 -27.29 2.09 -1.96
CA SER A 238 -27.89 2.14 -0.62
C SER A 238 -29.04 1.13 -0.42
N LYS A 239 -29.71 0.72 -1.51
CA LYS A 239 -30.76 -0.32 -1.46
C LYS A 239 -30.15 -1.70 -1.26
N GLU A 240 -29.10 -2.03 -2.02
CA GLU A 240 -28.38 -3.31 -1.91
C GLU A 240 -27.71 -3.45 -0.53
N CYS A 241 -27.11 -2.38 0.00
CA CYS A 241 -26.58 -2.38 1.37
C CYS A 241 -27.64 -2.70 2.42
N LYS A 242 -28.86 -2.13 2.30
CA LYS A 242 -29.96 -2.45 3.22
C LYS A 242 -30.45 -3.89 3.08
N GLU A 243 -30.43 -4.44 1.89
CA GLU A 243 -30.78 -5.85 1.63
C GLU A 243 -29.71 -6.78 2.26
N LEU A 244 -28.43 -6.45 2.13
CA LEU A 244 -27.34 -7.19 2.79
C LEU A 244 -27.43 -7.12 4.32
N GLU A 245 -27.71 -5.97 4.90
CA GLU A 245 -27.94 -5.84 6.34
C GLU A 245 -29.13 -6.69 6.83
N LYS A 246 -30.17 -6.82 6.01
CA LYS A 246 -31.28 -7.74 6.32
C LYS A 246 -30.82 -9.18 6.30
N ILE A 247 -30.07 -9.61 5.27
CA ILE A 247 -29.51 -10.96 5.18
C ILE A 247 -28.57 -11.23 6.35
N LYS A 248 -27.72 -10.27 6.71
CA LYS A 248 -26.83 -10.39 7.87
C LYS A 248 -27.61 -10.63 9.16
N LYS A 249 -28.66 -9.86 9.41
CA LYS A 249 -29.55 -10.06 10.57
C LYS A 249 -30.22 -11.42 10.59
N GLU A 250 -30.66 -11.93 9.43
CA GLU A 250 -31.22 -13.28 9.34
C GLU A 250 -30.17 -14.34 9.66
N LEU A 251 -28.94 -14.20 9.16
CA LEU A 251 -27.84 -15.14 9.41
C LEU A 251 -27.41 -15.21 10.87
N THR A 252 -27.56 -14.12 11.62
CA THR A 252 -27.07 -13.94 12.99
C THR A 252 -28.17 -14.05 14.05
N THR A 253 -29.39 -14.47 13.67
CA THR A 253 -30.44 -14.71 14.66
C THR A 253 -30.11 -15.91 15.54
N GLN A 254 -30.44 -15.80 16.84
CA GLN A 254 -30.16 -16.89 17.78
C GLN A 254 -30.86 -18.19 17.39
N ASP A 255 -32.05 -18.11 16.80
CA ASP A 255 -32.80 -19.28 16.34
C ASP A 255 -32.06 -20.01 15.21
N GLU A 256 -31.55 -19.27 14.21
CA GLU A 256 -30.76 -19.86 13.12
C GLU A 256 -29.44 -20.45 13.65
N ILE A 257 -28.76 -19.75 14.54
CA ILE A 257 -27.52 -20.27 15.17
C ILE A 257 -27.79 -21.56 15.95
N ASN A 258 -28.86 -21.61 16.73
CA ASN A 258 -29.26 -22.82 17.45
C ASN A 258 -29.62 -23.98 16.50
N ASN A 259 -30.30 -23.70 15.39
CA ASN A 259 -30.60 -24.69 14.37
C ASN A 259 -29.31 -25.26 13.75
N ILE A 260 -28.33 -24.41 13.44
CA ILE A 260 -27.03 -24.85 12.92
C ILE A 260 -26.33 -25.74 13.92
N LYS A 261 -26.29 -25.37 15.20
CA LYS A 261 -25.70 -26.19 16.25
C LYS A 261 -26.37 -27.55 16.38
N MET A 262 -27.70 -27.59 16.31
CA MET A 262 -28.46 -28.86 16.33
C MET A 262 -28.11 -29.75 15.13
N VAL A 263 -28.04 -29.20 13.93
CA VAL A 263 -27.65 -29.93 12.71
C VAL A 263 -26.27 -30.54 12.86
N TRP A 264 -25.29 -29.75 13.33
CA TRP A 264 -23.93 -30.23 13.50
C TRP A 264 -23.81 -31.25 14.61
N SER A 265 -24.55 -31.11 15.71
CA SER A 265 -24.60 -32.08 16.80
C SER A 265 -25.23 -33.41 16.32
N ALA A 266 -26.29 -33.37 15.54
CA ALA A 266 -26.92 -34.54 14.96
C ALA A 266 -25.98 -35.25 13.96
N ILE A 267 -25.26 -34.51 13.11
CA ILE A 267 -24.23 -35.04 12.21
C ILE A 267 -23.13 -35.75 13.01
N GLN A 268 -22.66 -35.14 14.10
CA GLN A 268 -21.62 -35.71 14.96
C GLN A 268 -22.09 -36.98 15.68
N ALA A 269 -23.37 -37.05 16.04
CA ALA A 269 -23.94 -38.22 16.73
C ALA A 269 -24.24 -39.42 15.79
N GLY A 270 -24.13 -39.23 14.46
CA GLY A 270 -24.44 -40.29 13.48
C GLY A 270 -25.94 -40.60 13.39
N GLU A 271 -26.82 -39.67 13.76
CA GLU A 271 -28.27 -39.88 13.80
C GLU A 271 -28.88 -39.65 12.39
N GLU A 272 -28.92 -40.70 11.56
CA GLU A 272 -29.42 -40.61 10.19
C GLU A 272 -30.91 -40.24 10.04
N ALA A 273 -31.75 -40.56 11.02
CA ALA A 273 -33.22 -40.47 10.89
C ALA A 273 -33.83 -39.04 11.02
N LYS A 274 -33.07 -38.05 11.49
CA LYS A 274 -33.54 -36.65 11.67
C LYS A 274 -33.02 -35.66 10.63
N TYR A 275 -32.25 -36.12 9.68
CA TYR A 275 -31.39 -35.31 8.83
C TYR A 275 -32.09 -34.45 7.78
N ASP A 276 -33.22 -34.89 7.20
CA ASP A 276 -33.67 -34.31 5.95
C ASP A 276 -34.18 -32.85 6.10
N GLN A 277 -34.95 -32.53 7.13
CA GLN A 277 -35.45 -31.18 7.34
C GLN A 277 -34.37 -30.22 7.87
N GLU A 278 -33.56 -30.71 8.81
CA GLU A 278 -32.52 -29.93 9.45
C GLU A 278 -31.38 -29.66 8.46
N ILE A 279 -31.03 -30.62 7.62
CA ILE A 279 -30.05 -30.45 6.54
C ILE A 279 -30.53 -29.44 5.51
N GLU A 280 -31.80 -29.46 5.09
CA GLU A 280 -32.35 -28.48 4.16
C GLU A 280 -32.28 -27.06 4.73
N GLN A 281 -32.58 -26.87 6.02
CA GLN A 281 -32.47 -25.58 6.68
C GLN A 281 -31.02 -25.08 6.70
N TYR A 282 -30.08 -25.96 7.05
CA TYR A 282 -28.64 -25.64 7.00
C TYR A 282 -28.18 -25.27 5.59
N ILE A 283 -28.57 -26.02 4.57
CA ILE A 283 -28.26 -25.73 3.17
C ILE A 283 -28.80 -24.34 2.75
N ARG A 284 -30.03 -24.00 3.16
CA ARG A 284 -30.63 -22.68 2.88
C ARG A 284 -29.85 -21.57 3.60
N TRP A 285 -29.53 -21.76 4.87
CA TRP A 285 -28.72 -20.82 5.65
C TRP A 285 -27.35 -20.62 5.01
N LYS A 286 -26.66 -21.68 4.65
CA LYS A 286 -25.37 -21.66 4.00
C LYS A 286 -25.42 -20.97 2.63
N SER A 287 -26.47 -21.18 1.87
CA SER A 287 -26.67 -20.48 0.60
C SER A 287 -26.81 -18.97 0.80
N LYS A 288 -27.54 -18.56 1.85
CA LYS A 288 -27.62 -17.13 2.26
C LYS A 288 -26.25 -16.60 2.69
N LEU A 289 -25.47 -17.37 3.46
CA LEU A 289 -24.12 -16.99 3.86
C LEU A 289 -23.21 -16.78 2.65
N LYS A 290 -23.21 -17.73 1.72
CA LYS A 290 -22.43 -17.61 0.48
C LYS A 290 -22.84 -16.39 -0.35
N LEU A 291 -24.13 -16.13 -0.47
CA LEU A 291 -24.64 -14.94 -1.16
C LEU A 291 -24.19 -13.66 -0.46
N TYR A 292 -24.36 -13.58 0.86
CA TYR A 292 -23.93 -12.44 1.65
C TYR A 292 -22.42 -12.17 1.46
N LEU A 293 -21.59 -13.19 1.56
CA LEU A 293 -20.14 -13.05 1.41
C LEU A 293 -19.74 -12.63 -0.01
N ARG A 294 -20.37 -13.20 -1.04
CA ARG A 294 -20.09 -12.82 -2.44
C ARG A 294 -20.39 -11.35 -2.72
N GLU A 295 -21.54 -10.86 -2.28
CA GLU A 295 -21.92 -9.45 -2.44
C GLU A 295 -21.02 -8.53 -1.60
N THR A 296 -20.76 -8.90 -0.35
CA THR A 296 -19.89 -8.14 0.55
C THR A 296 -18.45 -8.10 0.01
N TYR A 297 -17.94 -9.21 -0.52
CA TYR A 297 -16.60 -9.26 -1.11
C TYR A 297 -16.48 -8.39 -2.36
N GLY A 298 -17.53 -8.30 -3.17
CA GLY A 298 -17.57 -7.38 -4.30
C GLY A 298 -17.39 -5.92 -3.86
N GLN A 299 -18.11 -5.52 -2.80
CA GLN A 299 -17.94 -4.19 -2.20
C GLN A 299 -16.56 -4.01 -1.58
N ILE A 300 -16.11 -4.98 -0.78
CA ILE A 300 -14.78 -4.93 -0.13
C ILE A 300 -13.66 -4.78 -1.17
N LYS A 301 -13.75 -5.53 -2.27
CA LYS A 301 -12.78 -5.44 -3.36
C LYS A 301 -12.78 -4.06 -3.99
N PHE A 302 -13.96 -3.50 -4.24
CA PHE A 302 -14.09 -2.13 -4.74
C PHE A 302 -13.48 -1.12 -3.77
N ASP A 303 -13.82 -1.21 -2.47
CA ASP A 303 -13.32 -0.31 -1.42
C ASP A 303 -11.81 -0.44 -1.24
N ALA A 304 -11.28 -1.67 -1.26
CA ALA A 304 -9.85 -1.94 -1.17
C ALA A 304 -9.08 -1.35 -2.36
N GLU A 305 -9.60 -1.51 -3.58
CA GLU A 305 -9.01 -0.90 -4.77
C GLU A 305 -9.06 0.64 -4.71
N GLN A 306 -10.14 1.20 -4.18
CA GLN A 306 -10.28 2.65 -4.03
C GLN A 306 -9.35 3.19 -2.95
N SER A 307 -9.36 2.59 -1.76
CA SER A 307 -8.47 2.96 -0.65
C SER A 307 -6.99 2.88 -1.04
N TYR A 308 -6.62 1.84 -1.77
CA TYR A 308 -5.25 1.70 -2.26
C TYR A 308 -4.87 2.80 -3.27
N LYS A 309 -5.78 3.15 -4.20
CA LYS A 309 -5.56 4.26 -5.14
C LYS A 309 -5.39 5.58 -4.42
N ASP A 310 -6.18 5.82 -3.37
CA ASP A 310 -6.10 7.04 -2.56
C ASP A 310 -4.79 7.10 -1.78
N ASP A 311 -4.32 5.99 -1.21
CA ASP A 311 -3.03 5.88 -0.52
C ASP A 311 -1.85 6.12 -1.50
N GLN A 312 -1.92 5.56 -2.72
CA GLN A 312 -0.92 5.81 -3.74
C GLN A 312 -0.91 7.29 -4.20
N ARG A 313 -2.08 7.91 -4.36
CA ARG A 313 -2.18 9.34 -4.69
C ARG A 313 -1.60 10.22 -3.58
N GLU A 314 -1.86 9.89 -2.31
CA GLU A 314 -1.24 10.56 -1.17
C GLU A 314 0.29 10.43 -1.20
N LYS A 315 0.79 9.22 -1.43
CA LYS A 315 2.23 8.97 -1.53
C LYS A 315 2.87 9.76 -2.67
N MET A 316 2.28 9.71 -3.86
CA MET A 316 2.76 10.48 -5.01
C MET A 316 2.75 11.99 -4.74
N PHE A 317 1.70 12.51 -4.09
CA PHE A 317 1.63 13.91 -3.69
C PHE A 317 2.77 14.27 -2.73
N TYR A 318 3.03 13.43 -1.73
CA TYR A 318 4.11 13.66 -0.75
C TYR A 318 5.50 13.60 -1.40
N GLU A 319 5.72 12.70 -2.33
CA GLU A 319 6.97 12.57 -3.09
C GLU A 319 7.19 13.81 -3.99
N ASP A 320 6.17 14.24 -4.75
CA ASP A 320 6.24 15.44 -5.59
C ASP A 320 6.48 16.70 -4.74
N LEU A 321 5.79 16.83 -3.60
CA LEU A 321 5.97 17.94 -2.68
C LEU A 321 7.40 17.97 -2.11
N SER A 322 7.94 16.82 -1.72
CA SER A 322 9.30 16.69 -1.19
C SER A 322 10.35 17.05 -2.24
N GLU A 323 10.16 16.61 -3.48
CA GLU A 323 11.04 16.96 -4.61
C GLU A 323 11.03 18.47 -4.88
N ARG A 324 9.87 19.12 -4.80
CA ARG A 324 9.74 20.58 -4.99
C ARG A 324 10.42 21.36 -3.87
N ILE A 325 10.29 20.91 -2.63
CA ILE A 325 11.00 21.49 -1.48
C ILE A 325 12.51 21.41 -1.71
N GLU A 326 13.02 20.25 -2.08
CA GLU A 326 14.43 20.05 -2.32
C GLU A 326 14.96 20.90 -3.47
N LYS A 327 14.27 20.93 -4.61
CA LYS A 327 14.61 21.80 -5.76
C LYS A 327 14.63 23.29 -5.39
N SER A 328 13.64 23.73 -4.61
CA SER A 328 13.54 25.11 -4.16
C SER A 328 14.69 25.46 -3.20
N ASN A 329 15.02 24.55 -2.29
CA ASN A 329 16.16 24.71 -1.37
C ASN A 329 17.50 24.77 -2.11
N GLN A 330 17.74 23.86 -3.06
CA GLN A 330 18.96 23.86 -3.88
C GLN A 330 19.15 25.17 -4.66
N LYS A 331 18.08 25.68 -5.26
CA LYS A 331 18.12 26.98 -5.96
C LYS A 331 18.37 28.14 -5.00
N ARG A 332 17.75 28.12 -3.82
CA ARG A 332 17.99 29.11 -2.76
C ARG A 332 19.47 29.13 -2.37
N GLU A 333 20.06 27.99 -2.08
CA GLU A 333 21.48 27.86 -1.73
C GLU A 333 22.41 28.33 -2.86
N GLN A 334 22.05 28.04 -4.12
CA GLN A 334 22.84 28.53 -5.27
C GLN A 334 22.85 30.06 -5.33
N TYR A 335 21.67 30.69 -5.16
CA TYR A 335 21.60 32.15 -5.15
C TYR A 335 22.30 32.77 -3.93
N GLU A 336 22.22 32.14 -2.78
CA GLU A 336 22.93 32.56 -1.57
C GLU A 336 24.45 32.54 -1.77
N LYS A 337 24.99 31.43 -2.31
CA LYS A 337 26.41 31.31 -2.68
C LYS A 337 26.83 32.35 -3.75
N GLN A 338 25.99 32.62 -4.73
CA GLN A 338 26.25 33.66 -5.73
C GLN A 338 26.27 35.04 -5.07
N LEU A 339 25.31 35.33 -4.20
CA LEU A 339 25.24 36.62 -3.50
C LEU A 339 26.48 36.85 -2.63
N GLN A 340 26.94 35.82 -1.92
CA GLN A 340 28.19 35.91 -1.13
C GLN A 340 29.41 36.23 -2.00
N LYS A 341 29.53 35.58 -3.18
CA LYS A 341 30.62 35.88 -4.13
C LYS A 341 30.54 37.32 -4.65
N PHE A 342 29.33 37.82 -4.96
CA PHE A 342 29.16 39.19 -5.43
C PHE A 342 29.43 40.23 -4.36
N SER A 343 29.05 40.00 -3.10
CA SER A 343 29.33 40.91 -2.01
C SER A 343 30.85 41.03 -1.77
N LEU A 344 31.60 39.92 -1.93
CA LEU A 344 33.04 39.93 -1.84
C LEU A 344 33.69 40.70 -2.99
N VAL A 345 33.17 40.59 -4.22
CA VAL A 345 33.60 41.38 -5.38
C VAL A 345 33.26 42.85 -5.18
N GLU A 346 32.10 43.20 -4.62
CA GLU A 346 31.75 44.60 -4.28
C GLU A 346 32.72 45.22 -3.28
N ILE A 347 33.09 44.47 -2.23
CA ILE A 347 34.07 44.94 -1.23
C ILE A 347 35.45 45.15 -1.87
N LEU A 348 35.91 44.20 -2.68
CA LEU A 348 37.20 44.31 -3.36
C LEU A 348 37.25 45.47 -4.36
N THR A 349 36.18 45.59 -5.20
CA THR A 349 36.09 46.67 -6.19
C THR A 349 35.92 48.04 -5.53
N GLY A 350 35.17 48.12 -4.42
CA GLY A 350 35.05 49.33 -3.61
C GLY A 350 36.37 49.75 -2.97
N GLY A 351 37.13 48.76 -2.45
CA GLY A 351 38.45 48.99 -1.92
C GLY A 351 39.48 49.48 -2.97
N ILE A 352 39.47 48.85 -4.14
CA ILE A 352 40.34 49.25 -5.26
C ILE A 352 39.95 50.65 -5.77
N ALA A 353 38.64 50.93 -5.92
CA ALA A 353 38.17 52.23 -6.31
C ALA A 353 38.53 53.34 -5.31
N GLY A 354 38.40 53.06 -4.01
CA GLY A 354 38.82 53.95 -2.94
C GLY A 354 40.31 54.21 -2.97
N PHE A 355 41.11 53.18 -3.20
CA PHE A 355 42.55 53.28 -3.33
C PHE A 355 42.95 54.09 -4.58
N CYS A 356 42.34 53.85 -5.73
CA CYS A 356 42.55 54.60 -6.95
C CYS A 356 42.13 56.08 -6.80
N LEU A 357 41.00 56.36 -6.13
CA LEU A 357 40.59 57.73 -5.79
C LEU A 357 41.58 58.40 -4.85
N SER A 358 42.15 57.72 -3.89
CA SER A 358 43.18 58.27 -3.02
C SER A 358 44.48 58.61 -3.77
N LEU A 359 44.87 57.72 -4.69
CA LEU A 359 46.06 57.98 -5.55
C LEU A 359 45.82 59.12 -6.53
N THR A 360 44.61 59.25 -7.12
CA THR A 360 44.28 60.33 -8.01
C THR A 360 44.19 61.68 -7.27
N MET A 361 43.75 61.69 -6.01
CA MET A 361 43.77 62.92 -5.20
C MET A 361 45.19 63.36 -4.89
N ILE A 362 46.11 62.44 -4.69
CA ILE A 362 47.52 62.78 -4.49
C ILE A 362 48.16 63.32 -5.76
N ASP A 363 47.83 62.72 -6.92
CA ASP A 363 48.30 63.17 -8.24
C ASP A 363 47.62 64.45 -8.70
N ILE A 364 46.33 64.64 -8.36
CA ILE A 364 45.57 65.89 -8.72
C ILE A 364 46.19 67.06 -8.00
N ASP A 365 46.64 66.97 -6.76
CA ASP A 365 47.31 68.06 -6.07
C ASP A 365 48.68 68.38 -6.67
N VAL A 366 49.32 67.48 -7.28
CA VAL A 366 50.60 67.62 -7.94
C VAL A 366 50.42 68.15 -9.36
N ILE A 367 49.35 67.83 -10.04
CA ILE A 367 49.08 68.17 -11.44
C ILE A 367 48.25 69.48 -11.56
N SER A 368 47.49 69.90 -10.54
CA SER A 368 46.74 71.15 -10.49
C SER A 368 47.61 72.38 -10.54
N VAL A 369 48.94 72.18 -10.40
CA VAL A 369 49.93 73.30 -10.49
C VAL A 369 50.53 73.43 -11.87
N CYS A 370 50.39 72.45 -12.78
CA CYS A 370 50.99 72.51 -14.13
C CYS A 370 50.04 71.95 -15.23
N ASN A 371 49.32 72.82 -15.87
CA ASN A 371 48.58 72.57 -17.13
C ASN A 371 47.54 71.48 -17.24
N VAL A 372 46.42 71.91 -17.72
CA VAL A 372 45.12 71.38 -18.03
C VAL A 372 45.08 70.11 -18.94
N ASN A 373 46.04 69.28 -18.96
CA ASN A 373 45.93 67.91 -19.53
C ASN A 373 45.88 66.87 -18.44
N ILE A 374 45.00 67.05 -17.48
CA ILE A 374 44.56 65.99 -16.62
C ILE A 374 43.73 65.13 -17.47
N ASP A 375 44.39 64.28 -17.84
CA ASP A 375 44.18 62.99 -18.41
C ASP A 375 42.70 62.57 -18.43
N CYS A 376 42.09 62.71 -19.62
CA CYS A 376 40.88 61.95 -19.92
C CYS A 376 40.99 60.50 -19.43
N LYS A 377 42.17 59.94 -19.32
CA LYS A 377 42.42 58.61 -18.80
C LYS A 377 42.00 58.41 -17.34
N VAL A 378 42.19 59.43 -16.48
CA VAL A 378 41.81 59.35 -15.05
C VAL A 378 40.27 59.50 -14.95
N LEU A 379 39.67 60.40 -15.70
CA LEU A 379 38.21 60.57 -15.78
C LEU A 379 37.55 59.31 -16.37
N VAL A 380 38.13 58.75 -17.42
CA VAL A 380 37.65 57.49 -18.01
C VAL A 380 37.79 56.33 -17.03
N LEU A 381 38.90 56.23 -16.33
CA LEU A 381 39.09 55.18 -15.32
C LEU A 381 38.08 55.30 -14.18
N LEU A 382 37.83 56.51 -13.71
CA LEU A 382 36.82 56.81 -12.70
C LEU A 382 35.40 56.45 -13.18
N ALA A 383 35.04 56.86 -14.40
CA ALA A 383 33.76 56.53 -15.00
C ALA A 383 33.58 55.03 -15.17
N VAL A 384 34.58 54.30 -15.66
CA VAL A 384 34.54 52.81 -15.78
C VAL A 384 34.38 52.18 -14.42
N THR A 385 35.10 52.65 -13.40
CA THR A 385 34.97 52.09 -12.04
C THR A 385 33.60 52.34 -11.45
N ILE A 386 32.99 53.50 -11.65
CA ILE A 386 31.62 53.81 -11.23
C ILE A 386 30.63 52.90 -11.98
N CYS A 387 30.77 52.75 -13.29
CA CYS A 387 29.91 51.88 -14.08
C CYS A 387 29.99 50.40 -13.63
N VAL A 388 31.19 49.89 -13.33
CA VAL A 388 31.38 48.52 -12.80
C VAL A 388 30.74 48.38 -11.42
N MET A 389 30.87 49.37 -10.54
CA MET A 389 30.20 49.37 -9.23
C MET A 389 28.69 49.39 -9.35
N LEU A 390 28.14 50.24 -10.20
CA LEU A 390 26.70 50.27 -10.44
C LEU A 390 26.18 48.97 -11.02
N ALA A 391 26.89 48.37 -11.97
CA ALA A 391 26.55 47.08 -12.53
C ALA A 391 26.58 45.94 -11.47
N ALA A 392 27.57 45.95 -10.57
CA ALA A 392 27.66 45.01 -9.47
C ALA A 392 26.50 45.17 -8.47
N ILE A 393 26.17 46.41 -8.11
CA ILE A 393 25.03 46.72 -7.23
C ILE A 393 23.69 46.27 -7.87
N CYS A 394 23.45 46.57 -9.12
CA CYS A 394 22.25 46.15 -9.83
C CYS A 394 22.12 44.60 -9.86
N LYS A 395 23.24 43.92 -10.12
CA LYS A 395 23.28 42.45 -10.13
C LYS A 395 23.07 41.85 -8.76
N SER A 396 23.63 42.43 -7.71
CA SER A 396 23.43 42.06 -6.32
C SER A 396 21.97 42.24 -5.89
N MET A 397 21.32 43.36 -6.26
CA MET A 397 19.91 43.59 -5.99
C MET A 397 19.01 42.55 -6.70
N ALA A 398 19.29 42.23 -7.95
CA ALA A 398 18.56 41.23 -8.70
C ALA A 398 18.75 39.81 -8.11
N LEU A 399 19.90 39.48 -7.56
CA LEU A 399 20.15 38.23 -6.87
C LEU A 399 19.46 38.18 -5.52
N LYS A 400 19.40 39.27 -4.76
CA LYS A 400 18.65 39.36 -3.50
C LYS A 400 17.16 39.11 -3.73
N GLU A 401 16.59 39.73 -4.75
CA GLU A 401 15.18 39.53 -5.12
C GLU A 401 14.90 38.07 -5.48
N LYS A 402 15.73 37.46 -6.32
CA LYS A 402 15.62 36.04 -6.66
C LYS A 402 15.76 35.12 -5.43
N LEU A 403 16.68 35.43 -4.55
CA LEU A 403 16.86 34.69 -3.30
C LEU A 403 15.60 34.77 -2.41
N GLN A 404 15.05 35.98 -2.27
CA GLN A 404 13.81 36.20 -1.53
C GLN A 404 12.66 35.40 -2.12
N GLN A 405 12.43 35.45 -3.43
CA GLN A 405 11.37 34.70 -4.12
C GLN A 405 11.51 33.19 -3.90
N ARG A 406 12.74 32.66 -3.98
CA ARG A 406 12.98 31.23 -3.73
C ARG A 406 12.83 30.85 -2.27
N THR A 407 13.18 31.75 -1.36
CA THR A 407 12.96 31.52 0.08
C THR A 407 11.47 31.50 0.41
N GLU A 408 10.67 32.40 -0.15
CA GLU A 408 9.22 32.43 0.00
C GLU A 408 8.58 31.14 -0.56
N ALA A 409 8.97 30.71 -1.78
CA ALA A 409 8.46 29.48 -2.37
C ALA A 409 8.83 28.23 -1.53
N PHE A 410 10.06 28.17 -1.05
CA PHE A 410 10.51 27.11 -0.15
C PHE A 410 9.66 27.05 1.14
N LEU A 411 9.42 28.19 1.77
CA LEU A 411 8.62 28.28 2.99
C LEU A 411 7.15 27.91 2.71
N ASP A 412 6.58 28.35 1.59
CA ASP A 412 5.21 27.99 1.19
C ASP A 412 5.05 26.48 1.00
N TYR A 413 6.01 25.80 0.35
CA TYR A 413 6.02 24.35 0.19
C TYR A 413 6.23 23.61 1.52
N ASP A 414 7.14 24.09 2.38
CA ASP A 414 7.40 23.48 3.68
C ASP A 414 6.23 23.63 4.64
N MET A 415 5.55 24.79 4.61
CA MET A 415 4.27 24.99 5.31
C MET A 415 3.20 24.04 4.80
N LEU A 416 3.07 23.88 3.48
CA LEU A 416 2.11 22.96 2.88
C LEU A 416 2.36 21.53 3.30
N ARG A 417 3.63 21.09 3.37
CA ARG A 417 4.02 19.77 3.90
C ARG A 417 3.63 19.62 5.36
N THR A 418 3.92 20.63 6.17
CA THR A 418 3.60 20.63 7.59
C THR A 418 2.09 20.56 7.81
N ASP A 419 1.32 21.39 7.11
CA ASP A 419 -0.15 21.38 7.17
C ASP A 419 -0.70 20.00 6.80
N TRP A 420 -0.16 19.36 5.76
CA TRP A 420 -0.59 18.01 5.35
C TRP A 420 -0.27 16.94 6.40
N ILE A 421 0.92 16.98 7.01
CA ILE A 421 1.31 16.03 8.07
C ILE A 421 0.35 16.09 9.27
N TYR A 422 -0.14 17.30 9.61
CA TYR A 422 -1.04 17.52 10.74
C TYR A 422 -2.53 17.49 10.37
N GLU A 423 -2.87 17.28 9.08
CA GLU A 423 -4.27 17.11 8.66
C GLU A 423 -4.85 15.84 9.29
N ARG A 424 -5.93 16.00 10.08
CA ARG A 424 -6.56 14.89 10.83
C ARG A 424 -7.34 13.95 9.92
N GLU A 425 -7.98 14.50 8.89
CA GLU A 425 -8.80 13.75 7.95
C GLU A 425 -8.17 13.78 6.56
N LYS A 426 -7.45 12.73 6.22
CA LYS A 426 -6.82 12.58 4.91
C LYS A 426 -7.81 12.05 3.88
N THR A 427 -8.84 12.84 3.59
CA THR A 427 -9.84 12.53 2.58
C THR A 427 -9.37 12.94 1.17
N GLU A 428 -9.95 12.33 0.14
CA GLU A 428 -9.68 12.71 -1.26
C GLU A 428 -9.95 14.22 -1.50
N ASN A 429 -11.00 14.77 -0.91
CA ASN A 429 -11.31 16.20 -1.03
C ASN A 429 -10.21 17.08 -0.41
N ASN A 430 -9.65 16.66 0.74
CA ASN A 430 -8.54 17.36 1.37
C ASN A 430 -7.29 17.23 0.51
N LEU A 431 -6.95 16.05 0.03
CA LEU A 431 -5.81 15.83 -0.87
C LEU A 431 -5.90 16.72 -2.13
N ASN A 432 -7.06 16.77 -2.78
CA ASN A 432 -7.27 17.63 -3.94
C ASN A 432 -7.13 19.13 -3.60
N ARG A 433 -7.52 19.55 -2.39
CA ARG A 433 -7.29 20.93 -1.91
C ARG A 433 -5.80 21.25 -1.77
N TYR A 434 -5.01 20.33 -1.23
CA TYR A 434 -3.56 20.49 -1.08
C TYR A 434 -2.82 20.45 -2.41
N ILE A 435 -3.22 19.59 -3.35
CA ILE A 435 -2.69 19.57 -4.72
C ILE A 435 -2.95 20.93 -5.41
N ARG A 436 -4.15 21.50 -5.28
CA ARG A 436 -4.46 22.83 -5.82
C ARG A 436 -3.60 23.95 -5.19
N ARG A 437 -3.38 23.89 -3.87
CA ARG A 437 -2.49 24.85 -3.20
C ARG A 437 -1.05 24.73 -3.72
N MET A 438 -0.55 23.53 -3.93
CA MET A 438 0.78 23.29 -4.51
C MET A 438 0.89 23.88 -5.92
N GLN A 439 -0.12 23.67 -6.77
CA GLN A 439 -0.19 24.28 -8.11
C GLN A 439 -0.22 25.82 -8.05
N GLN A 440 -0.95 26.40 -7.11
CA GLN A 440 -0.98 27.85 -6.91
C GLN A 440 0.37 28.44 -6.48
N ILE A 441 1.15 27.72 -5.68
CA ILE A 441 2.52 28.11 -5.33
C ILE A 441 3.37 28.13 -6.60
N GLU A 442 3.31 27.08 -7.41
CA GLU A 442 4.04 26.98 -8.68
C GLU A 442 3.66 28.07 -9.68
N GLU A 443 2.36 28.32 -9.84
CA GLU A 443 1.89 29.41 -10.72
C GLU A 443 2.40 30.77 -10.27
N ARG A 444 2.36 31.08 -8.97
CA ARG A 444 2.91 32.31 -8.42
C ARG A 444 4.42 32.44 -8.67
N GLU A 445 5.15 31.34 -8.51
CA GLU A 445 6.59 31.27 -8.78
C GLU A 445 6.87 31.57 -10.27
N ASN A 446 6.10 30.95 -11.16
CA ASN A 446 6.25 31.13 -12.62
C ASN A 446 5.87 32.55 -13.05
N GLN A 447 4.76 33.12 -12.55
CA GLN A 447 4.33 34.50 -12.86
C GLN A 447 5.38 35.52 -12.42
N ARG A 448 5.97 35.38 -11.24
CA ARG A 448 7.05 36.24 -10.76
C ARG A 448 8.29 36.15 -11.66
N CYS A 449 8.62 34.95 -12.17
CA CYS A 449 9.72 34.79 -13.12
C CYS A 449 9.45 35.48 -14.44
N VAL A 450 8.22 35.47 -14.98
CA VAL A 450 7.83 36.16 -16.23
C VAL A 450 7.88 37.65 -16.03
N GLN A 451 7.27 38.20 -14.99
CA GLN A 451 7.31 39.65 -14.69
C GLN A 451 8.74 40.17 -14.57
N TYR A 452 9.62 39.42 -13.92
CA TYR A 452 11.03 39.79 -13.83
C TYR A 452 11.72 39.84 -15.18
N THR A 453 11.41 38.92 -16.08
CA THR A 453 11.97 38.88 -17.43
C THR A 453 11.46 40.09 -18.25
N ASP A 454 10.17 40.40 -18.14
CA ASP A 454 9.56 41.56 -18.83
C ASP A 454 10.11 42.88 -18.32
N HIS A 455 10.27 43.07 -17.01
CA HIS A 455 10.91 44.24 -16.43
C HIS A 455 12.37 44.41 -16.89
N LYS A 456 13.10 43.31 -17.01
CA LYS A 456 14.48 43.33 -17.50
C LYS A 456 14.56 43.73 -18.98
N ILE A 457 13.66 43.20 -19.79
CA ILE A 457 13.58 43.57 -21.24
C ILE A 457 13.22 45.03 -21.37
N GLN A 458 12.23 45.54 -20.62
CA GLN A 458 11.86 46.94 -20.62
C GLN A 458 13.00 47.89 -20.17
N ALA A 459 13.72 47.50 -19.10
CA ALA A 459 14.86 48.27 -18.63
C ALA A 459 16.03 48.29 -19.64
N MET A 460 16.28 47.16 -20.33
CA MET A 460 17.31 47.12 -21.39
C MET A 460 16.91 47.97 -22.60
N SER A 461 15.66 47.94 -23.04
CA SER A 461 15.18 48.74 -24.16
C SER A 461 15.22 50.24 -23.83
N ALA A 462 14.83 50.62 -22.62
CA ALA A 462 14.93 52.03 -22.16
C ALA A 462 16.39 52.51 -22.11
N TRP A 463 17.33 51.62 -21.72
CA TRP A 463 18.76 51.94 -21.69
C TRP A 463 19.35 52.03 -23.11
N GLU A 464 18.94 51.18 -24.05
CA GLU A 464 19.33 51.26 -25.46
C GLU A 464 18.82 52.55 -26.10
N ASP A 465 17.60 52.99 -25.78
CA ASP A 465 17.03 54.27 -26.24
C ASP A 465 17.78 55.50 -25.68
N GLU A 466 18.20 55.45 -24.41
CA GLU A 466 19.01 56.52 -23.80
C GLU A 466 20.43 56.58 -24.39
N VAL A 467 21.07 55.42 -24.58
CA VAL A 467 22.38 55.35 -25.23
C VAL A 467 22.31 55.82 -26.69
N GLY A 468 21.22 55.47 -27.40
CA GLY A 468 20.95 55.97 -28.73
C GLY A 468 20.86 57.52 -28.77
N LYS A 469 20.10 58.11 -27.84
CA LYS A 469 19.99 59.61 -27.73
C LYS A 469 21.30 60.29 -27.40
N LEU A 470 22.14 59.67 -26.54
CA LEU A 470 23.47 60.18 -26.23
C LEU A 470 24.38 60.08 -27.44
N LYS A 471 24.29 59.02 -28.22
CA LYS A 471 25.07 58.84 -29.44
C LYS A 471 24.73 59.94 -30.53
N ASP A 472 23.44 60.22 -30.66
CA ASP A 472 22.96 61.26 -31.60
C ASP A 472 23.27 62.69 -31.13
N THR A 473 23.58 62.92 -29.87
CA THR A 473 23.86 64.20 -29.28
C THR A 473 25.35 64.53 -29.31
N TYR A 474 26.24 63.50 -29.32
CA TYR A 474 27.68 63.69 -29.21
C TYR A 474 28.52 63.17 -30.40
N LEU A 475 27.87 62.61 -31.41
CA LEU A 475 28.46 62.28 -32.72
C LEU A 475 27.84 63.15 -33.87
#